data_1ff8c43d4e2520244cf49eaed54437a4
#
_entry.id   1ff8c43d4e2520244cf49eaed54437a4
#
_cell.length_a   1.000
_cell.length_b   1.000
_cell.length_c   1.000
_cell.angle_alpha   90.00
_cell.angle_beta   90.00
_cell.angle_gamma   90.00
#
_symmetry.space_group_name_H-M   'P 1'
#
loop_
_entity.id
_entity.type
_entity.pdbx_description
1 polymer ?
#
loop_
_entity_poly.entity_id
_entity_poly.type
_entity_poly.pdbx_seq_one_letter_code
_entity_poly.pdbx_strand_id
1 'polypeptide(L)'
;MKPNLRELSQLAGTDIADEAEQEAAALRLVEDGACEALVVSLGASGALLATAAGIERFTAPSVSVRSRTGAGDSMVAAITVSLARGNSLRDSVLFGIAAGSAATMTPGTELCRLSDTDRLFERVRLKSIVTA
;
A
#
# COMPACT_ATOMS: atom_id res chain seq x y z
N MET A 1 6.86 6.29 -5.16
CA MET A 1 5.58 6.76 -5.71
C MET A 1 4.45 5.82 -5.23
N LYS A 2 3.27 6.35 -4.91
CA LYS A 2 2.13 5.53 -4.44
C LYS A 2 0.82 5.91 -5.14
N PRO A 3 0.59 5.43 -6.36
CA PRO A 3 -0.71 5.56 -7.02
C PRO A 3 -1.73 4.56 -6.44
N ASN A 4 -3.02 4.89 -6.56
CA ASN A 4 -4.07 3.89 -6.55
C ASN A 4 -4.24 3.30 -7.96
N LEU A 5 -5.17 2.34 -8.12
CA LEU A 5 -5.34 1.65 -9.41
C LEU A 5 -5.76 2.58 -10.55
N ARG A 6 -6.63 3.56 -10.26
CA ARG A 6 -7.06 4.56 -11.24
C ARG A 6 -5.89 5.46 -11.68
N GLU A 7 -5.10 5.90 -10.71
CA GLU A 7 -3.92 6.73 -10.97
C GLU A 7 -2.85 5.93 -11.73
N LEU A 8 -2.69 4.64 -11.42
CA LEU A 8 -1.80 3.75 -12.18
C LEU A 8 -2.21 3.66 -13.65
N SER A 9 -3.52 3.49 -13.93
CA SER A 9 -4.04 3.50 -15.30
C SER A 9 -3.73 4.80 -16.02
N GLN A 10 -3.87 5.94 -15.35
CA GLN A 10 -3.52 7.25 -15.91
C GLN A 10 -2.03 7.38 -16.21
N LEU A 11 -1.17 6.93 -15.30
CA LEU A 11 0.28 6.94 -15.48
C LEU A 11 0.74 6.01 -16.61
N ALA A 12 0.10 4.86 -16.73
CA ALA A 12 0.40 3.89 -17.78
C ALA A 12 -0.19 4.27 -19.14
N GLY A 13 -1.16 5.17 -19.18
CA GLY A 13 -1.85 5.59 -20.40
C GLY A 13 -2.76 4.52 -21.00
N THR A 14 -3.19 3.54 -20.21
CA THR A 14 -4.05 2.43 -20.64
C THR A 14 -4.91 1.94 -19.50
N ASP A 15 -6.04 1.33 -19.84
CA ASP A 15 -6.90 0.66 -18.87
C ASP A 15 -6.20 -0.60 -18.34
N ILE A 16 -6.42 -0.90 -17.07
CA ILE A 16 -5.85 -2.05 -16.38
C ILE A 16 -7.00 -2.95 -15.94
N ALA A 17 -7.10 -4.13 -16.56
CA ALA A 17 -8.25 -5.03 -16.39
C ALA A 17 -8.02 -6.10 -15.31
N ASP A 18 -6.79 -6.58 -15.13
CA ASP A 18 -6.48 -7.71 -14.25
C ASP A 18 -5.16 -7.53 -13.47
N GLU A 19 -4.85 -8.50 -12.62
CA GLU A 19 -3.65 -8.46 -11.78
C GLU A 19 -2.35 -8.50 -12.60
N ALA A 20 -2.33 -9.26 -13.69
CA ALA A 20 -1.17 -9.35 -14.56
C ALA A 20 -0.87 -8.00 -15.23
N GLU A 21 -1.90 -7.28 -15.66
CA GLU A 21 -1.77 -5.93 -16.21
C GLU A 21 -1.34 -4.92 -15.16
N GLN A 22 -1.80 -5.05 -13.90
CA GLN A 22 -1.33 -4.22 -12.77
C GLN A 22 0.17 -4.37 -12.58
N GLU A 23 0.65 -5.60 -12.55
CA GLU A 23 2.07 -5.92 -12.36
C GLU A 23 2.92 -5.40 -13.52
N ALA A 24 2.48 -5.65 -14.75
CA ALA A 24 3.17 -5.19 -15.94
C ALA A 24 3.27 -3.66 -16.00
N ALA A 25 2.19 -2.95 -15.69
CA ALA A 25 2.16 -1.49 -15.68
C ALA A 25 3.08 -0.92 -14.58
N ALA A 26 3.02 -1.49 -13.38
CA ALA A 26 3.85 -1.06 -12.27
C ALA A 26 5.34 -1.28 -12.55
N LEU A 27 5.69 -2.45 -13.05
CA LEU A 27 7.08 -2.79 -13.36
C LEU A 27 7.66 -1.90 -14.46
N ARG A 28 6.87 -1.65 -15.51
CA ARG A 28 7.28 -0.76 -16.61
C ARG A 28 7.63 0.65 -16.12
N LEU A 29 6.84 1.23 -15.21
CA LEU A 29 7.13 2.55 -14.66
C LEU A 29 8.45 2.58 -13.89
N VAL A 30 8.79 1.51 -13.19
CA VAL A 30 10.09 1.37 -12.51
C VAL A 30 11.22 1.21 -13.53
N GLU A 31 11.06 0.33 -14.50
CA GLU A 31 12.05 0.07 -15.56
C GLU A 31 12.32 1.31 -16.41
N ASP A 32 11.29 2.10 -16.71
CA ASP A 32 11.41 3.36 -17.45
C ASP A 32 12.04 4.49 -16.62
N GLY A 33 12.33 4.26 -15.34
CA GLY A 33 12.98 5.22 -14.47
C GLY A 33 12.06 6.30 -13.90
N ALA A 34 10.75 6.13 -13.98
CA ALA A 34 9.79 7.06 -13.39
C ALA A 34 9.90 7.13 -11.86
N CYS A 35 10.28 6.03 -11.23
CA CYS A 35 10.56 5.94 -9.80
C CYS A 35 11.39 4.70 -9.48
N GLU A 36 12.08 4.71 -8.34
CA GLU A 36 12.83 3.54 -7.84
C GLU A 36 11.92 2.48 -7.23
N ALA A 37 10.82 2.91 -6.64
CA ALA A 37 9.84 2.05 -6.02
C ALA A 37 8.43 2.59 -6.26
N LEU A 38 7.52 1.71 -6.61
CA LEU A 38 6.11 2.01 -6.85
C LEU A 38 5.25 1.13 -5.94
N VAL A 39 4.43 1.78 -5.12
CA VAL A 39 3.44 1.09 -4.27
C VAL A 39 2.06 1.39 -4.83
N VAL A 40 1.37 0.39 -5.34
CA VAL A 40 -0.01 0.54 -5.81
C VAL A 40 -0.97 0.15 -4.70
N SER A 41 -1.78 1.09 -4.24
CA SER A 41 -2.81 0.80 -3.25
C SER A 41 -4.05 0.19 -3.93
N LEU A 42 -4.52 -0.93 -3.40
CA LEU A 42 -5.61 -1.74 -3.97
C LEU A 42 -6.83 -1.82 -3.03
N GLY A 43 -6.95 -0.87 -2.11
CA GLY A 43 -8.05 -0.84 -1.13
C GLY A 43 -8.07 -2.11 -0.27
N ALA A 44 -9.22 -2.75 -0.18
CA ALA A 44 -9.38 -3.98 0.60
C ALA A 44 -8.53 -5.15 0.09
N SER A 45 -8.04 -5.08 -1.14
CA SER A 45 -7.15 -6.10 -1.72
C SER A 45 -5.68 -5.93 -1.33
N GLY A 46 -5.34 -4.89 -0.58
CA GLY A 46 -3.98 -4.68 -0.08
C GLY A 46 -3.15 -3.73 -0.95
N ALA A 47 -1.95 -4.14 -1.30
CA ALA A 47 -1.03 -3.34 -2.11
C ALA A 47 -0.09 -4.20 -2.93
N LEU A 48 0.46 -3.58 -3.97
CA LEU A 48 1.49 -4.15 -4.83
C LEU A 48 2.73 -3.25 -4.71
N LEU A 49 3.89 -3.86 -4.51
CA LEU A 49 5.18 -3.18 -4.51
C LEU A 49 5.98 -3.61 -5.74
N ALA A 50 6.38 -2.65 -6.56
CA ALA A 50 7.27 -2.85 -7.69
C ALA A 50 8.60 -2.14 -7.45
N THR A 51 9.70 -2.85 -7.66
CA THR A 51 11.08 -2.34 -7.61
C THR A 51 11.89 -3.00 -8.72
N ALA A 52 13.14 -2.59 -8.88
CA ALA A 52 14.07 -3.26 -9.78
C ALA A 52 14.29 -4.75 -9.43
N ALA A 53 14.02 -5.16 -8.20
CA ALA A 53 14.09 -6.56 -7.76
C ALA A 53 12.86 -7.38 -8.18
N GLY A 54 11.78 -6.76 -8.62
CA GLY A 54 10.55 -7.42 -9.05
C GLY A 54 9.29 -6.90 -8.36
N ILE A 55 8.30 -7.78 -8.29
CA ILE A 55 6.95 -7.50 -7.77
C ILE A 55 6.71 -8.29 -6.48
N GLU A 56 6.07 -7.64 -5.52
CA GLU A 56 5.56 -8.28 -4.32
C GLU A 56 4.13 -7.80 -4.03
N ARG A 57 3.23 -8.72 -3.70
CA ARG A 57 1.86 -8.41 -3.31
C ARG A 57 1.66 -8.61 -1.81
N PHE A 58 0.90 -7.70 -1.22
CA PHE A 58 0.53 -7.73 0.19
C PHE A 58 -0.98 -7.70 0.34
N THR A 59 -1.51 -8.50 1.24
CA THR A 59 -2.93 -8.47 1.59
C THR A 59 -3.21 -7.45 2.68
N ALA A 60 -4.38 -6.80 2.63
CA ALA A 60 -4.84 -5.95 3.71
C ALA A 60 -5.53 -6.78 4.80
N PRO A 61 -5.49 -6.34 6.08
CA PRO A 61 -6.25 -6.97 7.13
C PRO A 61 -7.75 -6.69 6.95
N SER A 62 -8.59 -7.66 7.31
CA SER A 62 -10.04 -7.44 7.36
C SER A 62 -10.38 -6.56 8.56
N VAL A 63 -11.05 -5.45 8.31
CA VAL A 63 -11.45 -4.49 9.34
C VAL A 63 -12.89 -4.03 9.12
N SER A 64 -13.52 -3.55 10.18
CA SER A 64 -14.83 -2.93 10.11
C SER A 64 -14.69 -1.52 9.53
N VAL A 65 -15.10 -1.33 8.27
CA VAL A 65 -14.93 -0.05 7.57
C VAL A 65 -16.05 0.92 7.96
N ARG A 66 -15.67 2.09 8.47
CA ARG A 66 -16.59 3.21 8.75
C ARG A 66 -16.48 4.33 7.73
N SER A 67 -15.28 4.56 7.20
CA SER A 67 -15.03 5.56 6.18
C SER A 67 -13.81 5.15 5.35
N ARG A 68 -13.79 5.50 4.08
CA ARG A 68 -12.64 5.29 3.20
C ARG A 68 -11.82 6.56 3.00
N THR A 69 -12.29 7.68 3.55
CA THR A 69 -11.64 8.97 3.43
C THR A 69 -10.31 8.98 4.20
N GLY A 70 -9.24 9.43 3.56
CA GLY A 70 -7.94 9.57 4.18
C GLY A 70 -7.12 8.29 4.29
N ALA A 71 -7.63 7.13 3.85
CA ALA A 71 -6.88 5.87 3.90
C ALA A 71 -5.59 5.92 3.08
N GLY A 72 -5.63 6.48 1.88
CA GLY A 72 -4.47 6.65 1.03
C GLY A 72 -3.44 7.62 1.62
N ASP A 73 -3.89 8.73 2.20
CA ASP A 73 -3.02 9.73 2.85
C ASP A 73 -2.34 9.14 4.08
N SER A 74 -3.08 8.39 4.90
CA SER A 74 -2.53 7.68 6.06
C SER A 74 -1.48 6.66 5.66
N MET A 75 -1.70 5.94 4.55
CA MET A 75 -0.74 4.98 4.01
C MET A 75 0.55 5.67 3.58
N VAL A 76 0.48 6.77 2.82
CA VAL A 76 1.66 7.54 2.39
C VAL A 76 2.42 8.08 3.59
N ALA A 77 1.73 8.67 4.55
CA ALA A 77 2.35 9.21 5.76
C ALA A 77 3.10 8.12 6.54
N ALA A 78 2.47 6.97 6.75
CA ALA A 78 3.07 5.85 7.47
C ALA A 78 4.29 5.27 6.75
N ILE A 79 4.22 5.09 5.43
CA ILE A 79 5.37 4.63 4.63
C ILE A 79 6.54 5.62 4.79
N THR A 80 6.27 6.90 4.64
CA THR A 80 7.28 7.96 4.72
C THR A 80 7.95 8.00 6.09
N VAL A 81 7.17 7.96 7.16
CA VAL A 81 7.68 7.95 8.55
C VAL A 81 8.52 6.69 8.80
N SER A 82 8.05 5.54 8.37
CA SER A 82 8.75 4.27 8.56
C SER A 82 10.09 4.25 7.83
N LEU A 83 10.13 4.72 6.58
CA LEU A 83 11.38 4.87 5.81
C LEU A 83 12.34 5.86 6.49
N ALA A 84 11.84 7.00 6.96
CA ALA A 84 12.65 8.00 7.66
C ALA A 84 13.27 7.46 8.96
N ARG A 85 12.65 6.47 9.59
CA ARG A 85 13.16 5.77 10.76
C ARG A 85 14.17 4.66 10.42
N GLY A 86 14.50 4.46 9.15
CA GLY A 86 15.45 3.47 8.70
C GLY A 86 14.91 2.05 8.53
N ASN A 87 13.60 1.86 8.55
CA ASN A 87 13.00 0.56 8.29
C ASN A 87 13.11 0.20 6.81
N SER A 88 13.05 -1.09 6.51
CA SER A 88 13.08 -1.58 5.13
C SER A 88 11.85 -1.07 4.35
N LEU A 89 11.97 -1.00 3.03
CA LEU A 89 10.86 -0.64 2.15
C LEU A 89 9.67 -1.59 2.33
N ARG A 90 9.94 -2.89 2.43
CA ARG A 90 8.92 -3.91 2.64
C ARG A 90 8.15 -3.69 3.95
N ASP A 91 8.86 -3.51 5.07
CA ASP A 91 8.23 -3.24 6.38
C ASP A 91 7.48 -1.91 6.38
N SER A 92 8.00 -0.92 5.68
CA SER A 92 7.34 0.39 5.54
C SER A 92 6.02 0.28 4.77
N VAL A 93 5.97 -0.54 3.72
CA VAL A 93 4.73 -0.81 2.97
C VAL A 93 3.72 -1.55 3.86
N LEU A 94 4.15 -2.54 4.61
CA LEU A 94 3.29 -3.26 5.58
C LEU A 94 2.71 -2.31 6.63
N PHE A 95 3.54 -1.41 7.17
CA PHE A 95 3.09 -0.37 8.11
C PHE A 95 2.09 0.60 7.46
N GLY A 96 2.34 0.97 6.20
CA GLY A 96 1.42 1.79 5.41
C GLY A 96 0.06 1.13 5.20
N ILE A 97 0.02 -0.16 4.90
CA ILE A 97 -1.22 -0.94 4.77
C ILE A 97 -1.99 -0.93 6.10
N ALA A 98 -1.30 -1.13 7.21
CA ALA A 98 -1.90 -1.09 8.55
C ALA A 98 -2.50 0.29 8.86
N ALA A 99 -1.78 1.37 8.56
CA ALA A 99 -2.26 2.74 8.77
C ALA A 99 -3.46 3.08 7.89
N GLY A 100 -3.42 2.71 6.61
CA GLY A 100 -4.54 2.89 5.69
C GLY A 100 -5.78 2.13 6.15
N SER A 101 -5.63 0.90 6.60
CA SER A 101 -6.72 0.09 7.16
C SER A 101 -7.26 0.68 8.48
N ALA A 102 -6.37 1.13 9.36
CA ALA A 102 -6.76 1.79 10.61
C ALA A 102 -7.56 3.09 10.35
N ALA A 103 -7.19 3.85 9.33
CA ALA A 103 -7.92 5.06 8.95
C ALA A 103 -9.36 4.75 8.52
N THR A 104 -9.62 3.60 7.91
CA THR A 104 -10.98 3.19 7.52
C THR A 104 -11.86 2.81 8.72
N MET A 105 -11.27 2.52 9.87
CA MET A 105 -11.99 2.16 11.10
C MET A 105 -12.52 3.38 11.85
N THR A 106 -12.00 4.57 11.55
CA THR A 106 -12.43 5.83 12.16
C THR A 106 -13.56 6.47 11.37
N PRO A 107 -14.50 7.17 12.03
CA PRO A 107 -15.61 7.82 11.32
C PRO A 107 -15.15 9.09 10.61
N GLY A 108 -15.73 9.34 9.43
CA GLY A 108 -15.55 10.58 8.68
C GLY A 108 -14.11 10.84 8.26
N THR A 109 -13.58 11.99 8.64
CA THR A 109 -12.24 12.47 8.28
C THR A 109 -11.21 12.29 9.42
N GLU A 110 -11.52 11.54 10.46
CA GLU A 110 -10.54 11.24 11.51
C GLU A 110 -9.33 10.50 10.93
N LEU A 111 -8.16 10.88 11.44
CA LEU A 111 -6.90 10.24 11.09
C LEU A 111 -6.82 8.83 11.71
N CYS A 112 -5.92 8.00 11.18
CA CYS A 112 -5.64 6.70 11.77
C CYS A 112 -5.09 6.88 13.20
N ARG A 113 -5.52 5.99 14.10
CA ARG A 113 -5.00 5.95 15.47
C ARG A 113 -3.76 5.07 15.52
N LEU A 114 -2.72 5.54 16.21
CA LEU A 114 -1.46 4.79 16.32
C LEU A 114 -1.66 3.40 16.93
N SER A 115 -2.50 3.29 17.97
CA SER A 115 -2.79 1.99 18.59
C SER A 115 -3.46 0.99 17.64
N ASP A 116 -4.36 1.45 16.78
CA ASP A 116 -4.99 0.61 15.76
C ASP A 116 -3.98 0.23 14.67
N THR A 117 -3.14 1.19 14.26
CA THR A 117 -2.09 0.98 13.26
C THR A 117 -1.08 -0.07 13.74
N ASP A 118 -0.59 0.04 14.96
CA ASP A 118 0.38 -0.89 15.54
C ASP A 118 -0.20 -2.31 15.63
N ARG A 119 -1.44 -2.43 16.09
CA ARG A 119 -2.14 -3.72 16.18
C ARG A 119 -2.33 -4.37 14.81
N LEU A 120 -2.74 -3.60 13.81
CA LEU A 120 -2.92 -4.10 12.45
C LEU A 120 -1.59 -4.40 11.78
N PHE A 121 -0.54 -3.64 12.06
CA PHE A 121 0.80 -3.89 11.55
C PHE A 121 1.32 -5.27 11.97
N GLU A 122 1.16 -5.63 13.23
CA GLU A 122 1.55 -6.98 13.70
C GLU A 122 0.77 -8.08 12.98
N ARG A 123 -0.52 -7.90 12.73
CA ARG A 123 -1.35 -8.86 11.98
C ARG A 123 -0.88 -9.02 10.53
N VAL A 124 -0.62 -7.93 9.84
CA VAL A 124 -0.16 -7.94 8.45
C VAL A 124 1.24 -8.56 8.34
N ARG A 125 2.12 -8.22 9.27
CA ARG A 125 3.47 -8.75 9.35
C ARG A 125 3.49 -10.26 9.57
N LEU A 126 2.71 -10.78 10.50
CA LEU A 126 2.60 -12.21 10.77
C LEU A 126 2.08 -12.97 9.56
N LYS A 127 1.04 -12.47 8.91
CA LYS A 127 0.47 -13.08 7.70
C LYS A 127 1.47 -13.10 6.56
N SER A 128 2.24 -12.05 6.39
CA SER A 128 3.29 -11.96 5.37
C SER A 128 4.41 -12.98 5.58
N ILE A 129 4.80 -13.26 6.81
CA ILE A 129 5.79 -14.29 7.13
C ILE A 129 5.27 -15.70 6.79
N VAL A 130 4.01 -15.98 7.07
CA VAL A 130 3.38 -17.28 6.81
C VAL A 130 3.20 -17.56 5.31
N THR A 131 2.99 -16.52 4.49
CA THR A 131 2.78 -16.64 3.04
C THR A 131 4.07 -16.55 2.21
N ALA A 132 5.13 -16.16 2.81
CA ALA A 132 6.46 -16.16 2.20
C ALA A 132 7.10 -17.56 2.29
#